data_7870a10b80da330f4587935a6f812860
#
_entry.id   7870a10b80da330f4587935a6f812860
#
_cell.length_a   1.000
_cell.length_b   1.000
_cell.length_c   1.000
_cell.angle_alpha   90.00
_cell.angle_beta   90.00
_cell.angle_gamma   90.00
#
_symmetry.space_group_name_H-M   'P 1'
#
loop_
_entity.id
_entity.type
_entity.pdbx_description
1 polymer ?
#
loop_
_entity_poly.entity_id
_entity_poly.type
_entity_poly.pdbx_seq_one_letter_code
_entity_poly.pdbx_strand_id
1 'polypeptide(L)'
;MKKYVLQIIIGILIFINIISLTYIVKLNKKIDSINNYINGLSGELNSIRFQAKDDNSLISESNVEMVNEDLASLKCTYKISLVLKEITDTTEVIYRINNKDHKLERDGVNFTGNIDMPLLSDYDLPSYLVIKNGNTEKVENAKGLFNYDRNMSEIINYYGSISYKNEILKLKGNLETNISYLSGSYQDGISNEIHIYKYTVDILENNKVISSKEFEINDVGTNNNLSIEENVERNSNYEIQVNIVDNLGNKYKYSLVSGKATEVNFTDLYQQYRGELIDVYNKDGQVLYESNN
;
A
#
# COMPACT_ATOMS: atom_id res chain seq x y z
N MET A 1 45.66 -51.97 -3.54
CA MET A 1 45.82 -50.81 -4.38
C MET A 1 44.53 -49.99 -4.57
N LYS A 2 43.40 -50.55 -5.03
CA LYS A 2 42.16 -49.79 -5.30
C LYS A 2 41.60 -48.97 -4.11
N LYS A 3 41.73 -49.45 -2.86
CA LYS A 3 41.22 -48.76 -1.65
C LYS A 3 41.98 -47.47 -1.33
N TYR A 4 43.31 -47.45 -1.50
CA TYR A 4 44.12 -46.24 -1.30
C TYR A 4 43.90 -45.17 -2.35
N VAL A 5 43.68 -45.58 -3.61
CA VAL A 5 43.35 -44.62 -4.72
C VAL A 5 42.04 -43.91 -4.42
N LEU A 6 41.01 -44.64 -3.96
CA LEU A 6 39.71 -44.05 -3.59
C LEU A 6 39.84 -43.05 -2.43
N GLN A 7 40.64 -43.35 -1.41
CA GLN A 7 40.88 -42.43 -0.28
C GLN A 7 41.58 -41.15 -0.70
N ILE A 8 42.54 -41.23 -1.64
CA ILE A 8 43.24 -40.05 -2.20
C ILE A 8 42.26 -39.18 -3.00
N ILE A 9 41.38 -39.79 -3.79
CA ILE A 9 40.36 -39.05 -4.57
C ILE A 9 39.40 -38.30 -3.66
N ILE A 10 38.92 -38.98 -2.59
CA ILE A 10 38.04 -38.35 -1.60
C ILE A 10 38.75 -37.19 -0.89
N GLY A 11 40.01 -37.35 -0.51
CA GLY A 11 40.82 -36.28 0.10
C GLY A 11 40.94 -35.05 -0.80
N ILE A 12 41.22 -35.25 -2.11
CA ILE A 12 41.28 -34.16 -3.09
C ILE A 12 39.93 -33.46 -3.22
N LEU A 13 38.82 -34.20 -3.29
CA LEU A 13 37.47 -33.62 -3.39
C LEU A 13 37.13 -32.78 -2.18
N ILE A 14 37.45 -33.23 -0.95
CA ILE A 14 37.23 -32.46 0.26
C ILE A 14 38.05 -31.16 0.22
N PHE A 15 39.33 -31.24 -0.19
CA PHE A 15 40.19 -30.08 -0.29
C PHE A 15 39.69 -29.03 -1.28
N ILE A 16 39.21 -29.44 -2.46
CA ILE A 16 38.60 -28.58 -3.43
C ILE A 16 37.34 -27.90 -2.87
N ASN A 17 36.50 -28.63 -2.15
CA ASN A 17 35.29 -28.07 -1.53
C ASN A 17 35.64 -27.02 -0.46
N ILE A 18 36.67 -27.22 0.35
CA ILE A 18 37.11 -26.24 1.34
C ILE A 18 37.62 -24.96 0.67
N ILE A 19 38.38 -25.08 -0.42
CA ILE A 19 38.83 -23.93 -1.20
C ILE A 19 37.61 -23.17 -1.78
N SER A 20 36.68 -23.88 -2.38
CA SER A 20 35.46 -23.29 -2.96
C SER A 20 34.65 -22.56 -1.89
N LEU A 21 34.49 -23.13 -0.71
CA LEU A 21 33.77 -22.50 0.40
C LEU A 21 34.44 -21.20 0.86
N THR A 22 35.77 -21.18 0.95
CA THR A 22 36.50 -19.96 1.32
C THR A 22 36.38 -18.86 0.26
N TYR A 23 36.31 -19.22 -1.02
CA TYR A 23 36.06 -18.28 -2.11
C TYR A 23 34.63 -17.70 -2.05
N ILE A 24 33.62 -18.53 -1.79
CA ILE A 24 32.23 -18.10 -1.64
C ILE A 24 32.10 -17.11 -0.48
N VAL A 25 32.71 -17.37 0.67
CA VAL A 25 32.69 -16.46 1.83
C VAL A 25 33.35 -15.12 1.49
N LYS A 26 34.48 -15.13 0.76
CA LYS A 26 35.14 -13.89 0.31
C LYS A 26 34.28 -13.10 -0.69
N LEU A 27 33.60 -13.77 -1.61
CA LEU A 27 32.67 -13.16 -2.55
C LEU A 27 31.50 -12.51 -1.84
N ASN A 28 30.88 -13.19 -0.90
CA ASN A 28 29.76 -12.64 -0.12
C ASN A 28 30.18 -11.36 0.64
N LYS A 29 31.34 -11.37 1.31
CA LYS A 29 31.88 -10.17 1.97
C LYS A 29 32.10 -9.00 0.99
N LYS A 30 32.54 -9.28 -0.26
CA LYS A 30 32.69 -8.26 -1.29
C LYS A 30 31.32 -7.71 -1.74
N ILE A 31 30.33 -8.58 -1.90
CA ILE A 31 28.95 -8.18 -2.25
C ILE A 31 28.38 -7.28 -1.16
N ASP A 32 28.52 -7.65 0.12
CA ASP A 32 28.07 -6.83 1.25
C ASP A 32 28.76 -5.46 1.27
N SER A 33 30.06 -5.41 0.98
CA SER A 33 30.80 -4.15 0.87
C SER A 33 30.30 -3.26 -0.27
N ILE A 34 30.03 -3.85 -1.44
CA ILE A 34 29.46 -3.14 -2.60
C ILE A 34 28.05 -2.62 -2.28
N ASN A 35 27.21 -3.42 -1.65
CA ASN A 35 25.86 -3.01 -1.26
C ASN A 35 25.90 -1.84 -0.27
N ASN A 36 26.80 -1.87 0.71
CA ASN A 36 26.99 -0.77 1.64
C ASN A 36 27.48 0.52 0.93
N TYR A 37 28.37 0.38 -0.05
CA TYR A 37 28.84 1.51 -0.86
C TYR A 37 27.72 2.11 -1.72
N ILE A 38 26.90 1.27 -2.36
CA ILE A 38 25.73 1.70 -3.14
C ILE A 38 24.72 2.44 -2.26
N ASN A 39 24.44 1.92 -1.05
CA ASN A 39 23.56 2.57 -0.10
C ASN A 39 24.11 3.93 0.36
N GLY A 40 25.41 4.04 0.59
CA GLY A 40 26.09 5.30 0.88
C GLY A 40 25.95 6.32 -0.24
N LEU A 41 26.24 5.92 -1.48
CA LEU A 41 26.07 6.78 -2.67
C LEU A 41 24.62 7.23 -2.88
N SER A 42 23.65 6.35 -2.62
CA SER A 42 22.22 6.69 -2.69
C SER A 42 21.86 7.75 -1.66
N GLY A 43 22.42 7.67 -0.44
CA GLY A 43 22.25 8.68 0.61
C GLY A 43 22.86 10.03 0.22
N GLU A 44 24.07 10.04 -0.34
CA GLU A 44 24.73 11.28 -0.82
C GLU A 44 23.97 11.91 -1.99
N LEU A 45 23.50 11.12 -2.96
CA LEU A 45 22.69 11.60 -4.07
C LEU A 45 21.38 12.21 -3.62
N ASN A 46 20.73 11.60 -2.64
CA ASN A 46 19.52 12.15 -2.06
C ASN A 46 19.82 13.47 -1.31
N SER A 47 20.90 13.55 -0.55
CA SER A 47 21.32 14.77 0.12
C SER A 47 21.59 15.92 -0.87
N ILE A 48 22.31 15.64 -1.96
CA ILE A 48 22.56 16.63 -3.02
C ILE A 48 21.26 17.07 -3.71
N ARG A 49 20.34 16.11 -3.97
CA ARG A 49 19.01 16.44 -4.53
C ARG A 49 18.19 17.31 -3.61
N PHE A 50 18.21 17.04 -2.30
CA PHE A 50 17.52 17.87 -1.30
C PHE A 50 18.12 19.27 -1.26
N GLN A 51 19.44 19.42 -1.17
CA GLN A 51 20.10 20.73 -1.18
C GLN A 51 19.81 21.52 -2.46
N ALA A 52 19.92 20.91 -3.64
CA ALA A 52 19.63 21.57 -4.91
C ALA A 52 18.13 21.95 -5.05
N LYS A 53 17.25 21.21 -4.40
CA LYS A 53 15.82 21.51 -4.36
C LYS A 53 15.54 22.68 -3.41
N ASP A 54 16.18 22.70 -2.25
CA ASP A 54 16.03 23.78 -1.26
C ASP A 54 16.51 25.13 -1.80
N ASP A 55 17.63 25.16 -2.53
CA ASP A 55 18.17 26.38 -3.12
C ASP A 55 17.23 27.03 -4.16
N ASN A 56 16.51 26.21 -4.91
CA ASN A 56 15.58 26.65 -5.95
C ASN A 56 14.12 26.76 -5.49
N SER A 57 13.80 26.26 -4.30
CA SER A 57 12.44 26.33 -3.75
C SER A 57 12.04 27.77 -3.44
N LEU A 58 10.80 28.10 -3.77
CA LEU A 58 10.18 29.38 -3.41
C LEU A 58 9.73 29.40 -1.93
N ILE A 59 9.72 28.22 -1.30
CA ILE A 59 9.29 28.03 0.08
C ILE A 59 10.50 28.21 1.00
N SER A 60 10.36 29.03 2.02
CA SER A 60 11.34 29.17 3.11
C SER A 60 11.10 28.16 4.21
N GLU A 61 9.82 28.03 4.60
CA GLU A 61 9.40 27.11 5.66
C GLU A 61 8.06 26.49 5.29
N SER A 62 7.86 25.25 5.69
CA SER A 62 6.59 24.56 5.53
C SER A 62 6.29 23.70 6.75
N ASN A 63 5.03 23.68 7.16
CA ASN A 63 4.51 22.75 8.14
C ASN A 63 3.18 22.19 7.66
N VAL A 64 3.01 20.88 7.85
CA VAL A 64 1.78 20.18 7.54
C VAL A 64 1.40 19.35 8.75
N GLU A 65 0.21 19.61 9.27
CA GLU A 65 -0.31 18.99 10.47
C GLU A 65 -1.71 18.43 10.21
N MET A 66 -1.97 17.20 10.59
CA MET A 66 -3.31 16.65 10.59
C MET A 66 -4.08 17.22 11.77
N VAL A 67 -5.16 17.97 11.47
CA VAL A 67 -5.97 18.66 12.48
C VAL A 67 -7.30 18.02 12.77
N ASN A 68 -7.77 17.18 11.85
CA ASN A 68 -9.02 16.44 12.02
C ASN A 68 -8.99 15.13 11.26
N GLU A 69 -9.71 14.16 11.77
CA GLU A 69 -9.86 12.84 11.22
C GLU A 69 -11.30 12.37 11.40
N ASP A 70 -11.86 11.90 10.29
CA ASP A 70 -13.21 11.30 10.26
C ASP A 70 -13.13 9.90 9.63
N LEU A 71 -12.98 8.90 10.47
CA LEU A 71 -12.90 7.50 10.08
C LEU A 71 -14.19 6.97 9.47
N ALA A 72 -15.35 7.54 9.84
CA ALA A 72 -16.62 7.10 9.28
C ALA A 72 -16.79 7.53 7.82
N SER A 73 -16.20 8.66 7.42
CA SER A 73 -16.20 9.12 6.05
C SER A 73 -14.86 8.87 5.33
N LEU A 74 -13.91 8.21 6.00
CA LEU A 74 -12.54 7.95 5.52
C LEU A 74 -11.85 9.21 5.00
N LYS A 75 -11.93 10.30 5.77
CA LYS A 75 -11.33 11.60 5.46
C LYS A 75 -10.45 12.09 6.58
N CYS A 76 -9.43 12.84 6.22
CA CYS A 76 -8.62 13.61 7.15
C CYS A 76 -8.46 15.05 6.64
N THR A 77 -8.34 15.99 7.56
CA THR A 77 -8.08 17.40 7.26
C THR A 77 -6.67 17.75 7.69
N TYR A 78 -5.87 18.22 6.73
CA TYR A 78 -4.53 18.73 6.99
C TYR A 78 -4.54 20.26 6.99
N LYS A 79 -3.92 20.85 7.99
CA LYS A 79 -3.57 22.26 8.00
C LYS A 79 -2.19 22.43 7.38
N ILE A 80 -2.13 23.21 6.30
CA ILE A 80 -0.87 23.61 5.66
C ILE A 80 -0.51 24.99 6.14
N SER A 81 0.77 25.18 6.46
CA SER A 81 1.35 26.48 6.78
C SER A 81 2.64 26.64 5.99
N LEU A 82 2.75 27.71 5.22
CA LEU A 82 3.89 27.99 4.34
C LEU A 82 4.41 29.40 4.57
N VAL A 83 5.74 29.58 4.53
CA VAL A 83 6.41 30.85 4.43
C VAL A 83 7.17 30.90 3.12
N LEU A 84 6.99 31.95 2.33
CA LEU A 84 7.69 32.10 1.04
C LEU A 84 8.97 32.93 1.23
N LYS A 85 10.00 32.65 0.41
CA LYS A 85 11.26 33.42 0.36
C LYS A 85 11.05 34.86 -0.14
N GLU A 86 10.11 35.01 -1.09
CA GLU A 86 9.78 36.30 -1.70
C GLU A 86 8.28 36.48 -1.74
N ILE A 87 7.80 37.60 -1.23
CA ILE A 87 6.39 37.99 -1.23
C ILE A 87 6.21 39.43 -1.69
N THR A 88 5.08 39.74 -2.30
CA THR A 88 4.60 41.08 -2.60
C THR A 88 3.21 41.26 -1.99
N ASP A 89 2.68 42.51 -1.98
CA ASP A 89 1.32 42.74 -1.48
C ASP A 89 0.25 42.00 -2.21
N THR A 90 0.50 41.60 -3.48
CA THR A 90 -0.42 40.89 -4.37
C THR A 90 -0.16 39.39 -4.43
N THR A 91 0.73 38.86 -3.57
CA THR A 91 1.04 37.44 -3.57
C THR A 91 -0.17 36.62 -3.14
N GLU A 92 -0.60 35.69 -3.98
CA GLU A 92 -1.58 34.65 -3.69
C GLU A 92 -0.91 33.28 -3.81
N VAL A 93 -1.30 32.36 -2.92
CA VAL A 93 -0.80 31.00 -2.92
C VAL A 93 -1.97 30.04 -3.03
N ILE A 94 -1.87 29.11 -3.98
CA ILE A 94 -2.85 28.05 -4.23
C ILE A 94 -2.11 26.72 -4.10
N TYR A 95 -2.59 25.87 -3.25
CA TYR A 95 -2.17 24.47 -3.22
C TYR A 95 -3.10 23.68 -4.13
N ARG A 96 -2.53 23.09 -5.17
CA ARG A 96 -3.27 22.24 -6.12
C ARG A 96 -2.94 20.78 -5.89
N ILE A 97 -3.96 19.98 -5.64
CA ILE A 97 -3.83 18.53 -5.48
C ILE A 97 -4.95 17.84 -6.25
N ASN A 98 -4.59 16.80 -7.00
CA ASN A 98 -5.53 16.05 -7.84
C ASN A 98 -6.44 16.97 -8.69
N ASN A 99 -5.85 17.99 -9.33
CA ASN A 99 -6.52 19.03 -10.10
C ASN A 99 -7.55 19.87 -9.33
N LYS A 100 -7.56 19.82 -8.01
CA LYS A 100 -8.35 20.69 -7.15
C LYS A 100 -7.50 21.82 -6.60
N ASP A 101 -7.98 23.05 -6.71
CA ASP A 101 -7.32 24.24 -6.19
C ASP A 101 -7.82 24.58 -4.78
N HIS A 102 -6.87 24.70 -3.84
CA HIS A 102 -7.10 25.14 -2.48
C HIS A 102 -6.33 26.45 -2.26
N LYS A 103 -7.04 27.57 -2.22
CA LYS A 103 -6.44 28.88 -1.96
C LYS A 103 -6.05 28.95 -0.49
N LEU A 104 -4.79 29.30 -0.23
CA LEU A 104 -4.30 29.51 1.13
C LEU A 104 -4.59 30.95 1.55
N GLU A 105 -5.00 31.13 2.80
CA GLU A 105 -5.22 32.44 3.41
C GLU A 105 -3.90 33.04 3.84
N ARG A 106 -3.72 34.34 3.59
CA ARG A 106 -2.52 35.07 3.94
C ARG A 106 -2.65 35.76 5.30
N ASP A 107 -1.67 35.54 6.14
CA ASP A 107 -1.47 36.30 7.39
C ASP A 107 -0.02 36.79 7.46
N GLY A 108 0.19 38.03 7.07
CA GLY A 108 1.51 38.61 6.94
C GLY A 108 2.38 37.91 5.90
N VAL A 109 3.41 37.18 6.35
CA VAL A 109 4.32 36.35 5.52
C VAL A 109 3.88 34.90 5.44
N ASN A 110 2.92 34.49 6.25
CA ASN A 110 2.42 33.12 6.33
C ASN A 110 1.22 32.92 5.41
N PHE A 111 1.16 31.74 4.80
CA PHE A 111 0.02 31.28 3.99
C PHE A 111 -0.48 29.98 4.62
N THR A 112 -1.76 29.95 5.01
CA THR A 112 -2.34 28.81 5.71
C THR A 112 -3.64 28.37 5.06
N GLY A 113 -3.96 27.09 5.16
CA GLY A 113 -5.23 26.55 4.68
C GLY A 113 -5.47 25.13 5.15
N ASN A 114 -6.74 24.76 5.18
CA ASN A 114 -7.14 23.40 5.49
C ASN A 114 -7.48 22.65 4.19
N ILE A 115 -7.02 21.42 4.08
CA ILE A 115 -7.24 20.56 2.91
C ILE A 115 -7.78 19.24 3.38
N ASP A 116 -8.96 18.89 2.88
CA ASP A 116 -9.57 17.58 3.12
C ASP A 116 -9.03 16.57 2.12
N MET A 117 -8.54 15.46 2.65
CA MET A 117 -7.94 14.37 1.91
C MET A 117 -8.64 13.06 2.25
N PRO A 118 -8.85 12.18 1.27
CA PRO A 118 -9.29 10.82 1.57
C PRO A 118 -8.17 10.07 2.31
N LEU A 119 -8.52 9.28 3.33
CA LEU A 119 -7.59 8.39 4.04
C LEU A 119 -7.10 7.26 3.11
N LEU A 120 -7.96 6.85 2.18
CA LEU A 120 -7.65 5.89 1.13
C LEU A 120 -7.37 6.68 -0.15
N SER A 121 -6.13 6.97 -0.43
CA SER A 121 -5.72 7.61 -1.68
C SER A 121 -4.43 6.99 -2.19
N ASP A 122 -4.26 6.97 -3.52
CA ASP A 122 -3.00 6.58 -4.12
C ASP A 122 -1.90 7.54 -3.68
N TYR A 123 -0.71 7.00 -3.38
CA TYR A 123 0.45 7.73 -2.85
C TYR A 123 0.99 8.84 -3.75
N ASP A 124 0.64 8.82 -5.03
CA ASP A 124 1.25 9.62 -6.08
C ASP A 124 0.31 10.70 -6.63
N LEU A 125 -0.58 11.24 -5.78
CA LEU A 125 -1.40 12.37 -6.21
C LEU A 125 -0.50 13.54 -6.63
N PRO A 126 -0.58 14.00 -7.88
CA PRO A 126 0.20 15.14 -8.33
C PRO A 126 -0.21 16.38 -7.54
N SER A 127 0.76 16.99 -6.87
CA SER A 127 0.54 18.18 -6.06
C SER A 127 1.50 19.30 -6.46
N TYR A 128 0.97 20.51 -6.52
CA TYR A 128 1.69 21.70 -6.95
C TYR A 128 1.36 22.89 -6.05
N LEU A 129 2.35 23.73 -5.83
CA LEU A 129 2.15 25.04 -5.27
C LEU A 129 2.15 26.07 -6.41
N VAL A 130 1.05 26.80 -6.56
CA VAL A 130 0.91 27.86 -7.57
C VAL A 130 0.98 29.20 -6.84
N ILE A 131 2.03 29.96 -7.13
CA ILE A 131 2.29 31.26 -6.51
C ILE A 131 2.06 32.33 -7.56
N LYS A 132 1.11 33.22 -7.30
CA LYS A 132 0.75 34.34 -8.16
C LYS A 132 1.22 35.65 -7.55
N ASN A 133 1.99 36.42 -8.32
CA ASN A 133 2.45 37.76 -7.98
C ASN A 133 1.99 38.73 -9.08
N GLY A 134 0.84 39.36 -8.90
CA GLY A 134 0.24 40.18 -9.95
C GLY A 134 -0.02 39.38 -11.24
N ASN A 135 0.68 39.73 -12.33
CA ASN A 135 0.56 39.04 -13.62
C ASN A 135 1.52 37.86 -13.81
N THR A 136 2.35 37.55 -12.83
CA THR A 136 3.30 36.43 -12.91
C THR A 136 2.79 35.25 -12.11
N GLU A 137 2.93 34.06 -12.68
CA GLU A 137 2.61 32.80 -12.04
C GLU A 137 3.84 31.90 -12.04
N LYS A 138 4.19 31.36 -10.87
CA LYS A 138 5.22 30.36 -10.70
C LYS A 138 4.59 29.10 -10.13
N VAL A 139 5.00 27.94 -10.64
CA VAL A 139 4.51 26.62 -10.22
C VAL A 139 5.68 25.82 -9.67
N GLU A 140 5.53 25.32 -8.46
CA GLU A 140 6.50 24.45 -7.80
C GLU A 140 5.85 23.10 -7.48
N ASN A 141 6.62 22.01 -7.69
CA ASN A 141 6.16 20.67 -7.33
C ASN A 141 6.12 20.54 -5.80
N ALA A 142 4.94 20.28 -5.26
CA ALA A 142 4.68 20.18 -3.83
C ALA A 142 4.73 18.73 -3.28
N LYS A 143 5.08 17.75 -4.13
CA LYS A 143 5.12 16.32 -3.75
C LYS A 143 5.97 16.03 -2.48
N GLY A 144 6.95 16.87 -2.16
CA GLY A 144 7.78 16.68 -0.97
C GLY A 144 7.30 17.45 0.27
N LEU A 145 6.24 18.27 0.15
CA LEU A 145 5.67 18.99 1.29
C LEU A 145 4.80 18.07 2.15
N PHE A 146 4.20 17.07 1.53
CA PHE A 146 3.39 16.08 2.21
C PHE A 146 4.10 14.74 2.13
N ASN A 147 4.62 14.28 3.25
CA ASN A 147 4.82 12.86 3.46
C ASN A 147 3.42 12.29 3.77
N TYR A 148 2.71 11.89 2.73
CA TYR A 148 1.56 11.02 2.91
C TYR A 148 2.09 9.65 3.29
N ASP A 149 2.47 9.48 4.53
CA ASP A 149 2.48 8.15 5.09
C ASP A 149 1.00 7.73 5.10
N ARG A 150 0.69 6.66 4.39
CA ARG A 150 -0.67 6.10 4.40
C ARG A 150 -1.12 6.03 5.84
N ASN A 151 -2.13 6.82 6.14
CA ASN A 151 -2.72 6.76 7.46
C ASN A 151 -3.55 5.47 7.63
N MET A 152 -3.87 4.81 6.53
CA MET A 152 -4.60 3.56 6.55
C MET A 152 -3.96 2.55 5.59
N SER A 153 -3.55 1.39 6.08
CA SER A 153 -3.12 0.25 5.28
C SER A 153 -4.10 -0.89 5.46
N GLU A 154 -4.58 -1.40 4.35
CA GLU A 154 -5.43 -2.58 4.31
C GLU A 154 -4.62 -3.73 3.75
N ILE A 155 -4.69 -4.86 4.42
CA ILE A 155 -4.02 -6.06 3.93
C ILE A 155 -5.01 -7.21 4.00
N ILE A 156 -5.38 -7.70 2.82
CA ILE A 156 -6.09 -8.95 2.66
C ILE A 156 -5.13 -9.91 1.96
N ASN A 157 -4.74 -10.94 2.67
CA ASN A 157 -3.91 -11.99 2.12
C ASN A 157 -4.64 -13.33 2.25
N TYR A 158 -4.65 -14.07 1.18
CA TYR A 158 -5.08 -15.46 1.18
C TYR A 158 -3.87 -16.36 0.95
N TYR A 159 -3.66 -17.27 1.85
CA TYR A 159 -2.60 -18.28 1.78
C TYR A 159 -3.22 -19.64 1.59
N GLY A 160 -3.15 -20.18 0.39
CA GLY A 160 -3.79 -21.44 0.12
C GLY A 160 -3.75 -21.86 -1.35
N SER A 161 -4.56 -22.84 -1.65
CA SER A 161 -4.76 -23.33 -3.02
C SER A 161 -6.13 -22.92 -3.54
N ILE A 162 -6.16 -22.50 -4.80
CA ILE A 162 -7.39 -22.30 -5.56
C ILE A 162 -7.30 -23.26 -6.75
N SER A 163 -8.26 -24.15 -6.90
CA SER A 163 -8.25 -25.13 -7.95
C SER A 163 -9.63 -25.25 -8.62
N TYR A 164 -9.62 -25.53 -9.93
CA TYR A 164 -10.84 -25.80 -10.69
C TYR A 164 -10.70 -27.14 -11.42
N LYS A 165 -11.60 -28.05 -11.13
CA LYS A 165 -11.63 -29.38 -11.76
C LYS A 165 -13.04 -29.93 -11.76
N ASN A 166 -13.46 -30.54 -12.88
CA ASN A 166 -14.80 -31.14 -13.04
C ASN A 166 -15.92 -30.16 -12.67
N GLU A 167 -15.82 -28.91 -13.16
CA GLU A 167 -16.78 -27.83 -12.88
C GLU A 167 -16.90 -27.45 -11.40
N ILE A 168 -15.93 -27.84 -10.55
CA ILE A 168 -15.88 -27.48 -9.13
C ILE A 168 -14.69 -26.54 -8.90
N LEU A 169 -14.97 -25.36 -8.44
CA LEU A 169 -14.00 -24.40 -7.91
C LEU A 169 -13.80 -24.68 -6.41
N LYS A 170 -12.55 -24.89 -5.99
CA LYS A 170 -12.20 -25.15 -4.60
C LYS A 170 -11.22 -24.12 -4.09
N LEU A 171 -11.52 -23.56 -2.92
CA LEU A 171 -10.62 -22.73 -2.12
C LEU A 171 -10.30 -23.51 -0.85
N LYS A 172 -9.03 -23.69 -0.53
CA LYS A 172 -8.58 -24.30 0.71
C LYS A 172 -7.34 -23.60 1.23
N GLY A 173 -7.46 -22.89 2.34
CA GLY A 173 -6.35 -22.13 2.91
C GLY A 173 -6.78 -21.23 4.05
N ASN A 174 -5.98 -20.22 4.32
CA ASN A 174 -6.19 -19.24 5.38
C ASN A 174 -6.38 -17.85 4.79
N LEU A 175 -7.38 -17.13 5.24
CA LEU A 175 -7.56 -15.71 4.97
C LEU A 175 -7.05 -14.91 6.16
N GLU A 176 -6.07 -14.07 5.91
CA GLU A 176 -5.57 -13.08 6.86
C GLU A 176 -6.13 -11.71 6.50
N THR A 177 -6.81 -11.10 7.44
CA THR A 177 -7.39 -9.78 7.28
C THR A 177 -6.78 -8.86 8.32
N ASN A 178 -6.12 -7.79 7.87
CA ASN A 178 -5.56 -6.78 8.74
C ASN A 178 -5.85 -5.40 8.17
N ILE A 179 -6.67 -4.63 8.87
CA ILE A 179 -6.79 -3.19 8.61
C ILE A 179 -6.00 -2.53 9.73
N SER A 180 -4.84 -1.99 9.40
CA SER A 180 -4.07 -1.19 10.33
C SER A 180 -4.25 0.29 9.98
N TYR A 181 -4.61 1.05 10.97
CA TYR A 181 -4.68 2.49 10.91
C TYR A 181 -3.40 3.07 11.52
N LEU A 182 -2.62 3.77 10.70
CA LEU A 182 -1.45 4.50 11.18
C LEU A 182 -1.87 5.93 11.50
N SER A 183 -2.29 6.18 12.73
CA SER A 183 -2.46 7.54 13.23
C SER A 183 -1.09 8.20 13.35
N GLY A 184 -0.85 9.27 12.58
CA GLY A 184 0.40 10.04 12.64
C GLY A 184 0.59 10.84 13.93
N SER A 185 -0.37 10.88 14.82
CA SER A 185 -0.30 11.57 16.10
C SER A 185 -0.43 10.61 17.27
N TYR A 186 0.70 10.11 17.75
CA TYR A 186 0.82 9.53 19.10
C TYR A 186 0.68 10.62 20.19
N GLN A 187 -0.26 11.51 20.07
CA GLN A 187 -0.60 12.45 21.14
C GLN A 187 -1.99 12.11 21.65
N ASP A 188 -1.97 11.61 22.88
CA ASP A 188 -3.12 11.46 23.77
C ASP A 188 -4.15 10.36 23.45
N GLY A 189 -3.77 9.07 23.58
CA GLY A 189 -4.58 8.06 24.30
C GLY A 189 -5.97 7.67 23.77
N ILE A 190 -6.41 8.19 22.63
CA ILE A 190 -7.69 7.84 22.01
C ILE A 190 -7.39 7.27 20.64
N SER A 191 -7.02 5.99 20.58
CA SER A 191 -7.05 5.26 19.32
C SER A 191 -8.51 4.97 18.99
N ASN A 192 -9.09 5.73 18.09
CA ASN A 192 -10.29 5.31 17.38
C ASN A 192 -9.87 4.20 16.41
N GLU A 193 -9.60 3.02 16.96
CA GLU A 193 -9.15 1.88 16.17
C GLU A 193 -10.29 1.39 15.29
N ILE A 194 -10.02 1.26 13.99
CA ILE A 194 -10.89 0.53 13.10
C ILE A 194 -10.69 -0.96 13.37
N HIS A 195 -11.75 -1.64 13.72
CA HIS A 195 -11.74 -3.08 13.93
C HIS A 195 -12.66 -3.76 12.94
N ILE A 196 -12.17 -4.81 12.31
CA ILE A 196 -12.99 -5.68 11.48
C ILE A 196 -13.79 -6.57 12.41
N TYR A 197 -15.12 -6.62 12.25
CA TYR A 197 -15.94 -7.52 13.03
C TYR A 197 -16.50 -8.69 12.22
N LYS A 198 -16.63 -8.55 10.91
CA LYS A 198 -17.04 -9.64 10.03
C LYS A 198 -16.52 -9.48 8.61
N TYR A 199 -16.45 -10.56 7.88
CA TYR A 199 -16.24 -10.56 6.45
C TYR A 199 -17.06 -11.65 5.76
N THR A 200 -17.33 -11.45 4.47
CA THR A 200 -17.93 -12.47 3.60
C THR A 200 -16.97 -12.80 2.48
N VAL A 201 -16.93 -14.07 2.09
CA VAL A 201 -16.26 -14.51 0.86
C VAL A 201 -17.33 -14.85 -0.14
N ASP A 202 -17.39 -14.09 -1.22
CA ASP A 202 -18.34 -14.26 -2.32
C ASP A 202 -17.64 -14.89 -3.51
N ILE A 203 -18.28 -15.89 -4.10
CA ILE A 203 -17.88 -16.45 -5.38
C ILE A 203 -18.85 -15.94 -6.44
N LEU A 204 -18.31 -15.29 -7.45
CA LEU A 204 -19.06 -14.75 -8.56
C LEU A 204 -18.80 -15.58 -9.82
N GLU A 205 -19.86 -15.81 -10.59
CA GLU A 205 -19.80 -16.34 -11.94
C GLU A 205 -20.46 -15.36 -12.90
N ASN A 206 -19.72 -14.92 -13.93
CA ASN A 206 -20.19 -13.92 -14.87
C ASN A 206 -20.80 -12.69 -14.18
N ASN A 207 -20.10 -12.18 -13.15
CA ASN A 207 -20.48 -11.03 -12.30
C ASN A 207 -21.74 -11.24 -11.44
N LYS A 208 -22.21 -12.49 -11.26
CA LYS A 208 -23.32 -12.81 -10.36
C LYS A 208 -22.82 -13.63 -9.18
N VAL A 209 -23.16 -13.22 -7.96
CA VAL A 209 -22.85 -14.01 -6.76
C VAL A 209 -23.62 -15.33 -6.82
N ILE A 210 -22.88 -16.45 -6.85
CA ILE A 210 -23.39 -17.79 -6.83
C ILE A 210 -23.27 -18.43 -5.44
N SER A 211 -22.32 -17.94 -4.62
CA SER A 211 -22.11 -18.41 -3.27
C SER A 211 -21.60 -17.27 -2.40
N SER A 212 -22.04 -17.23 -1.14
CA SER A 212 -21.61 -16.27 -0.15
C SER A 212 -21.46 -16.97 1.20
N LYS A 213 -20.30 -16.82 1.85
CA LYS A 213 -20.02 -17.41 3.14
C LYS A 213 -19.54 -16.34 4.11
N GLU A 214 -20.29 -16.14 5.19
CA GLU A 214 -19.98 -15.16 6.23
C GLU A 214 -19.13 -15.78 7.34
N PHE A 215 -18.21 -14.98 7.88
CA PHE A 215 -17.32 -15.33 8.98
C PHE A 215 -17.31 -14.18 9.99
N GLU A 216 -17.45 -14.51 11.26
CA GLU A 216 -17.27 -13.57 12.35
C GLU A 216 -15.82 -13.59 12.82
N ILE A 217 -15.29 -12.42 13.15
CA ILE A 217 -13.93 -12.28 13.67
C ILE A 217 -14.06 -12.08 15.19
N ASN A 218 -13.58 -13.06 15.94
CA ASN A 218 -13.63 -13.02 17.41
C ASN A 218 -12.41 -12.34 18.03
N ASP A 219 -11.29 -12.22 17.27
CA ASP A 219 -10.04 -11.60 17.72
C ASP A 219 -9.30 -10.92 16.56
N VAL A 220 -8.60 -9.82 16.83
CA VAL A 220 -7.78 -9.08 15.88
C VAL A 220 -6.64 -9.99 15.37
N GLY A 221 -6.55 -10.15 14.04
CA GLY A 221 -5.47 -10.91 13.41
C GLY A 221 -5.69 -12.42 13.30
N THR A 222 -6.93 -12.89 13.34
CA THR A 222 -7.22 -14.32 13.23
C THR A 222 -7.02 -14.85 11.81
N ASN A 223 -6.20 -15.89 11.70
CA ASN A 223 -6.12 -16.76 10.53
C ASN A 223 -7.42 -17.59 10.44
N ASN A 224 -8.28 -17.24 9.50
CA ASN A 224 -9.52 -17.96 9.28
C ASN A 224 -9.33 -19.04 8.21
N ASN A 225 -9.53 -20.29 8.60
CA ASN A 225 -9.53 -21.42 7.68
C ASN A 225 -10.71 -21.33 6.71
N LEU A 226 -10.41 -21.15 5.44
CA LEU A 226 -11.39 -21.22 4.35
C LEU A 226 -11.37 -22.59 3.74
N SER A 227 -12.56 -23.17 3.61
CA SER A 227 -12.81 -24.35 2.80
C SER A 227 -14.15 -24.15 2.09
N ILE A 228 -14.09 -23.82 0.81
CA ILE A 228 -15.24 -23.51 -0.02
C ILE A 228 -15.13 -24.37 -1.28
N GLU A 229 -16.23 -25.00 -1.66
CA GLU A 229 -16.36 -25.78 -2.91
C GLU A 229 -17.67 -25.35 -3.57
N GLU A 230 -17.57 -24.85 -4.82
CA GLU A 230 -18.73 -24.36 -5.56
C GLU A 230 -18.70 -24.83 -7.02
N ASN A 231 -19.89 -25.06 -7.56
CA ASN A 231 -20.04 -25.39 -8.98
C ASN A 231 -19.94 -24.10 -9.80
N VAL A 232 -19.02 -24.09 -10.76
CA VAL A 232 -18.79 -22.98 -11.69
C VAL A 232 -18.77 -23.56 -13.10
N GLU A 233 -19.57 -23.00 -14.01
CA GLU A 233 -19.66 -23.50 -15.38
C GLU A 233 -18.32 -23.41 -16.11
N ARG A 234 -18.04 -24.41 -16.94
CA ARG A 234 -16.83 -24.46 -17.76
C ARG A 234 -16.80 -23.25 -18.72
N ASN A 235 -15.66 -22.59 -18.81
CA ASN A 235 -15.40 -21.39 -19.61
C ASN A 235 -16.15 -20.12 -19.16
N SER A 236 -16.86 -20.13 -18.03
CA SER A 236 -17.38 -18.90 -17.42
C SER A 236 -16.25 -18.07 -16.80
N ASN A 237 -16.48 -16.78 -16.62
CA ASN A 237 -15.60 -15.95 -15.82
C ASN A 237 -15.97 -16.12 -14.35
N TYR A 238 -14.99 -16.34 -13.50
CA TYR A 238 -15.19 -16.37 -12.06
C TYR A 238 -14.38 -15.27 -11.36
N GLU A 239 -14.87 -14.83 -10.22
CA GLU A 239 -14.19 -13.93 -9.33
C GLU A 239 -14.46 -14.34 -7.88
N ILE A 240 -13.43 -14.25 -7.03
CA ILE A 240 -13.53 -14.45 -5.61
C ILE A 240 -13.37 -13.08 -4.97
N GLN A 241 -14.41 -12.61 -4.29
CA GLN A 241 -14.42 -11.33 -3.59
C GLN A 241 -14.45 -11.55 -2.09
N VAL A 242 -13.78 -10.64 -1.37
CA VAL A 242 -13.84 -10.56 0.09
C VAL A 242 -14.46 -9.22 0.44
N ASN A 243 -15.58 -9.24 1.13
CA ASN A 243 -16.24 -8.05 1.64
C ASN A 243 -16.05 -7.99 3.14
N ILE A 244 -15.50 -6.89 3.64
CA ILE A 244 -15.19 -6.66 5.05
C ILE A 244 -16.12 -5.59 5.58
N VAL A 245 -16.53 -5.72 6.83
CA VAL A 245 -17.29 -4.68 7.55
C VAL A 245 -16.54 -4.33 8.82
N ASP A 246 -16.28 -3.03 9.01
CA ASP A 246 -15.64 -2.51 10.21
C ASP A 246 -16.65 -2.15 11.30
N ASN A 247 -16.14 -1.77 12.47
CA ASN A 247 -16.94 -1.35 13.63
C ASN A 247 -17.70 -0.02 13.42
N LEU A 248 -17.37 0.74 12.38
CA LEU A 248 -18.07 1.97 12.01
C LEU A 248 -19.17 1.71 10.97
N GLY A 249 -19.24 0.47 10.46
CA GLY A 249 -20.18 0.04 9.45
C GLY A 249 -19.73 0.28 8.02
N ASN A 250 -18.47 0.69 7.79
CA ASN A 250 -17.92 0.80 6.47
C ASN A 250 -17.73 -0.61 5.87
N LYS A 251 -17.97 -0.71 4.57
CA LYS A 251 -17.86 -1.96 3.80
C LYS A 251 -16.76 -1.83 2.77
N TYR A 252 -15.75 -2.67 2.90
CA TYR A 252 -14.60 -2.74 2.00
C TYR A 252 -14.75 -3.95 1.10
N LYS A 253 -14.67 -3.74 -0.21
CA LYS A 253 -14.81 -4.79 -1.20
C LYS A 253 -13.46 -5.05 -1.88
N TYR A 254 -13.00 -6.27 -1.84
CA TYR A 254 -11.73 -6.70 -2.45
C TYR A 254 -11.96 -7.76 -3.52
N SER A 255 -11.22 -7.66 -4.63
CA SER A 255 -11.01 -8.79 -5.55
C SER A 255 -9.80 -9.57 -5.06
N LEU A 256 -9.98 -10.85 -4.78
CA LEU A 256 -8.89 -11.72 -4.36
C LEU A 256 -8.25 -12.41 -5.56
N VAL A 257 -9.09 -12.99 -6.40
CA VAL A 257 -8.69 -13.68 -7.63
C VAL A 257 -9.81 -13.60 -8.64
N SER A 258 -9.47 -13.32 -9.88
CA SER A 258 -10.38 -13.43 -11.02
C SER A 258 -9.76 -14.26 -12.13
N GLY A 259 -10.57 -14.91 -12.91
CA GLY A 259 -10.10 -15.74 -14.02
C GLY A 259 -11.20 -16.40 -14.82
N LYS A 260 -10.78 -17.23 -15.77
CA LYS A 260 -11.69 -18.05 -16.57
C LYS A 260 -11.65 -19.49 -16.06
N ALA A 261 -12.82 -20.09 -15.85
CA ALA A 261 -12.98 -21.47 -15.39
C ALA A 261 -12.58 -22.44 -16.51
N THR A 262 -11.29 -22.69 -16.64
CA THR A 262 -10.73 -23.66 -17.59
C THR A 262 -10.02 -24.75 -16.81
N GLU A 263 -10.07 -26.00 -17.31
CA GLU A 263 -9.30 -27.12 -16.77
C GLU A 263 -7.79 -26.91 -17.09
N VAL A 264 -7.21 -25.86 -16.59
CA VAL A 264 -5.76 -25.79 -16.46
C VAL A 264 -5.46 -26.57 -15.18
N ASN A 265 -4.54 -27.53 -15.25
CA ASN A 265 -4.00 -28.18 -14.07
C ASN A 265 -3.37 -27.12 -13.16
N PHE A 266 -4.18 -26.49 -12.30
CA PHE A 266 -3.68 -25.80 -11.17
C PHE A 266 -2.97 -26.86 -10.34
N THR A 267 -1.67 -26.88 -10.39
CA THR A 267 -0.89 -27.64 -9.42
C THR A 267 -1.36 -27.15 -8.05
N ASP A 268 -1.58 -28.07 -7.10
CA ASP A 268 -1.93 -27.79 -5.69
C ASP A 268 -0.83 -27.00 -4.99
N LEU A 269 -0.28 -25.98 -5.64
CA LEU A 269 0.75 -25.10 -5.09
C LEU A 269 0.07 -24.15 -4.12
N TYR A 270 0.49 -24.20 -2.89
CA TYR A 270 0.17 -23.22 -1.87
C TYR A 270 0.77 -21.88 -2.28
N GLN A 271 -0.07 -20.88 -2.52
CA GLN A 271 0.32 -19.55 -2.99
C GLN A 271 -0.23 -18.48 -2.06
N GLN A 272 0.39 -17.32 -2.10
CA GLN A 272 -0.12 -16.12 -1.48
C GLN A 272 -0.84 -15.28 -2.55
N TYR A 273 -2.09 -14.93 -2.26
CA TYR A 273 -2.88 -14.01 -3.06
C TYR A 273 -3.14 -12.76 -2.21
N ARG A 274 -2.88 -11.60 -2.77
CA ARG A 274 -3.16 -10.32 -2.12
C ARG A 274 -4.46 -9.76 -2.70
N GLY A 275 -5.41 -9.42 -1.82
CA GLY A 275 -6.65 -8.78 -2.25
C GLY A 275 -6.39 -7.37 -2.78
N GLU A 276 -7.04 -7.03 -3.88
CA GLU A 276 -7.04 -5.70 -4.46
C GLU A 276 -8.33 -4.98 -4.05
N LEU A 277 -8.20 -3.81 -3.42
CA LEU A 277 -9.36 -3.03 -3.00
C LEU A 277 -10.08 -2.47 -4.23
N ILE A 278 -11.37 -2.77 -4.35
CA ILE A 278 -12.23 -2.30 -5.44
C ILE A 278 -12.98 -1.04 -5.00
N ASP A 279 -13.77 -1.18 -3.95
CA ASP A 279 -14.69 -0.14 -3.48
C ASP A 279 -14.74 -0.09 -1.96
N VAL A 280 -15.07 1.09 -1.41
CA VAL A 280 -15.47 1.24 -0.03
C VAL A 280 -16.76 2.04 0.05
N TYR A 281 -17.68 1.56 0.84
CA TYR A 281 -18.99 2.19 1.11
C TYR A 281 -19.14 2.49 2.59
N ASN A 282 -19.77 3.61 2.93
CA ASN A 282 -20.18 3.84 4.30
C ASN A 282 -21.40 2.97 4.67
N LYS A 283 -21.83 3.04 5.94
CA LYS A 283 -23.00 2.31 6.45
C LYS A 283 -24.30 2.63 5.69
N ASP A 284 -24.40 3.82 5.08
CA ASP A 284 -25.56 4.30 4.33
C ASP A 284 -25.50 3.94 2.84
N GLY A 285 -24.42 3.25 2.41
CA GLY A 285 -24.22 2.80 1.03
C GLY A 285 -23.64 3.87 0.10
N GLN A 286 -23.16 4.98 0.64
CA GLN A 286 -22.45 5.99 -0.17
C GLN A 286 -21.03 5.54 -0.44
N VAL A 287 -20.56 5.74 -1.67
CA VAL A 287 -19.19 5.42 -2.07
C VAL A 287 -18.21 6.37 -1.40
N LEU A 288 -17.27 5.83 -0.64
CA LEU A 288 -16.17 6.55 -0.01
C LEU A 288 -14.88 6.45 -0.84
N TYR A 289 -14.71 5.33 -1.54
CA TYR A 289 -13.57 5.05 -2.41
C TYR A 289 -14.02 4.14 -3.55
N GLU A 290 -13.48 4.37 -4.75
CA GLU A 290 -13.64 3.53 -5.93
C GLU A 290 -12.29 3.47 -6.65
N SER A 291 -11.82 2.26 -6.96
CA SER A 291 -10.57 2.11 -7.68
C SER A 291 -10.74 2.54 -9.14
N ASN A 292 -9.78 3.29 -9.67
CA ASN A 292 -9.75 3.75 -11.07
C ASN A 292 -9.23 2.62 -12.00
N ASN A 293 -9.79 1.40 -11.92
CA ASN A 293 -9.42 0.31 -12.82
C ASN A 293 -10.15 0.39 -14.16
#